data_a94e7f710328655b17525494d30f3a52
#
_entry.id   a94e7f710328655b17525494d30f3a52
#
_cell.length_a   1.000
_cell.length_b   1.000
_cell.length_c   1.000
_cell.angle_alpha   90.00
_cell.angle_beta   90.00
_cell.angle_gamma   90.00
#
_symmetry.space_group_name_H-M   'P 1'
#
loop_
_entity.id
_entity.type
_entity.pdbx_description
1 polymer ?
#
loop_
_entity_poly.entity_id
_entity_poly.type
_entity_poly.pdbx_seq_one_letter_code
_entity_poly.pdbx_strand_id
1 'polypeptide(L)'
;MICENIVVGKDTKYPLKGILTLPDNITEPVPAVVLVHGSGSSNMDEKVGKITPFKDLAEGLAKQGIACVRYNKRSFSYGFKMVMDKKNIITVKEETIDDAIMAANLLKNDSRIDTSKVFIIGHSMGGMLAPRIDAEGGNFRGLIMMAGSPLPMGKIMLIQLEEQMAEMKGLTKKIISKQLDKFTVLFEGLYELTDEAAKATKIGNGVTLYYFKEMGQPSVEDYLNKTDKPMLIMQGEKDFQVRADRDYAAYQKILVGRSNVTFKLYPGLNHAFVPATYEDISMAKKEYSIEKHIGDDVISDIANWIKSIN
;
A
#
# COMPACT_ATOMS: atom_id res chain seq x y z
N MET A 1 -7.22 -6.12 -23.94
CA MET A 1 -7.68 -5.38 -22.74
C MET A 1 -8.17 -3.99 -23.12
N ILE A 2 -9.14 -3.47 -22.40
CA ILE A 2 -9.74 -2.15 -22.60
C ILE A 2 -9.29 -1.27 -21.43
N CYS A 3 -8.85 -0.04 -21.72
CA CYS A 3 -8.47 0.93 -20.69
C CYS A 3 -9.40 2.15 -20.79
N GLU A 4 -10.12 2.44 -19.72
CA GLU A 4 -11.07 3.54 -19.63
C GLU A 4 -10.61 4.57 -18.58
N ASN A 5 -10.61 5.85 -18.96
CA ASN A 5 -10.37 6.92 -18.01
C ASN A 5 -11.56 7.05 -17.05
N ILE A 6 -11.27 7.06 -15.76
CA ILE A 6 -12.26 7.20 -14.70
C ILE A 6 -11.88 8.32 -13.73
N VAL A 7 -12.84 8.69 -12.88
CA VAL A 7 -12.62 9.62 -11.78
C VAL A 7 -13.15 9.01 -10.50
N VAL A 8 -12.26 8.70 -9.57
CA VAL A 8 -12.62 8.26 -8.22
C VAL A 8 -13.01 9.49 -7.41
N GLY A 9 -14.13 9.41 -6.70
CA GLY A 9 -14.63 10.51 -5.88
C GLY A 9 -15.04 11.75 -6.69
N LYS A 10 -15.71 11.59 -7.84
CA LYS A 10 -16.06 12.65 -8.78
C LYS A 10 -16.74 13.86 -8.12
N ASP A 11 -17.61 13.62 -7.16
CA ASP A 11 -18.41 14.66 -6.49
C ASP A 11 -17.80 15.13 -5.17
N THR A 12 -16.52 14.78 -4.92
CA THR A 12 -15.77 15.19 -3.71
C THR A 12 -14.93 16.44 -3.97
N LYS A 13 -14.36 16.98 -2.89
CA LYS A 13 -13.39 18.10 -2.96
C LYS A 13 -12.12 17.74 -3.75
N TYR A 14 -11.78 16.46 -3.83
CA TYR A 14 -10.52 15.94 -4.39
C TYR A 14 -10.78 14.77 -5.37
N PRO A 15 -11.40 15.04 -6.55
CA PRO A 15 -11.64 14.00 -7.55
C PRO A 15 -10.33 13.49 -8.14
N LEU A 16 -10.13 12.16 -8.15
CA LEU A 16 -8.87 11.54 -8.54
C LEU A 16 -8.97 10.91 -9.92
N LYS A 17 -8.08 11.29 -10.82
CA LYS A 17 -7.94 10.62 -12.12
C LYS A 17 -7.46 9.19 -11.93
N GLY A 18 -8.04 8.27 -12.67
CA GLY A 18 -7.66 6.86 -12.66
C GLY A 18 -7.95 6.18 -13.99
N ILE A 19 -7.64 4.90 -14.04
CA ILE A 19 -7.90 4.02 -15.18
C ILE A 19 -8.58 2.76 -14.65
N LEU A 20 -9.70 2.41 -15.27
CA LEU A 20 -10.30 1.09 -15.19
C LEU A 20 -9.76 0.25 -16.36
N THR A 21 -9.02 -0.80 -16.03
CA THR A 21 -8.47 -1.76 -17.02
C THR A 21 -9.36 -3.00 -16.99
N LEU A 22 -9.94 -3.34 -18.12
CA LEU A 22 -10.90 -4.42 -18.28
C LEU A 22 -10.33 -5.52 -19.18
N PRO A 23 -10.71 -6.78 -18.98
CA PRO A 23 -10.48 -7.85 -19.97
C PRO A 23 -11.11 -7.53 -21.32
N ASP A 24 -10.63 -8.18 -22.38
CA ASP A 24 -11.32 -8.17 -23.68
C ASP A 24 -12.56 -9.09 -23.62
N ASN A 25 -13.56 -8.79 -24.43
CA ASN A 25 -14.71 -9.66 -24.69
C ASN A 25 -15.44 -10.15 -23.41
N ILE A 26 -15.81 -9.21 -22.52
CA ILE A 26 -16.58 -9.52 -21.33
C ILE A 26 -18.00 -9.96 -21.74
N THR A 27 -18.34 -11.22 -21.51
CA THR A 27 -19.68 -11.78 -21.77
C THR A 27 -20.50 -11.96 -20.49
N GLU A 28 -19.80 -12.09 -19.35
CA GLU A 28 -20.36 -12.21 -18.02
C GLU A 28 -19.60 -11.29 -17.06
N PRO A 29 -20.21 -10.81 -15.97
CA PRO A 29 -19.51 -9.97 -15.01
C PRO A 29 -18.23 -10.63 -14.48
N VAL A 30 -17.12 -9.87 -14.46
CA VAL A 30 -15.79 -10.37 -14.09
C VAL A 30 -15.40 -9.95 -12.67
N PRO A 31 -14.52 -10.71 -11.98
CA PRO A 31 -13.88 -10.26 -10.76
C PRO A 31 -13.10 -8.96 -10.98
N ALA A 32 -12.97 -8.15 -9.93
CA ALA A 32 -12.23 -6.90 -10.01
C ALA A 32 -11.37 -6.63 -8.79
N VAL A 33 -10.35 -5.78 -8.98
CA VAL A 33 -9.36 -5.42 -7.96
C VAL A 33 -9.23 -3.90 -7.85
N VAL A 34 -9.19 -3.40 -6.62
CA VAL A 34 -8.73 -2.03 -6.29
C VAL A 34 -7.25 -2.09 -5.95
N LEU A 35 -6.41 -1.31 -6.64
CA LEU A 35 -4.98 -1.17 -6.33
C LEU A 35 -4.77 0.01 -5.39
N VAL A 36 -4.15 -0.24 -4.21
CA VAL A 36 -3.95 0.77 -3.16
C VAL A 36 -2.45 0.96 -2.89
N HIS A 37 -2.01 2.21 -3.08
CA HIS A 37 -0.60 2.61 -3.04
C HIS A 37 0.08 2.48 -1.70
N GLY A 38 1.41 2.38 -1.77
CA GLY A 38 2.33 2.54 -0.65
C GLY A 38 2.39 3.97 -0.09
N SER A 39 3.35 4.21 0.80
CA SER A 39 3.60 5.52 1.42
C SER A 39 4.09 6.55 0.39
N GLY A 40 3.89 7.83 0.72
CA GLY A 40 4.31 8.94 -0.12
C GLY A 40 3.36 9.25 -1.28
N SER A 41 3.74 10.26 -2.06
CA SER A 41 3.00 10.74 -3.23
C SER A 41 3.26 9.83 -4.43
N SER A 42 2.21 9.31 -5.07
CA SER A 42 2.33 8.39 -6.20
C SER A 42 1.25 8.57 -7.24
N ASN A 43 1.62 8.40 -8.52
CA ASN A 43 0.66 8.37 -9.62
C ASN A 43 -0.08 7.02 -9.66
N MET A 44 -1.06 6.90 -10.55
CA MET A 44 -1.90 5.70 -10.69
C MET A 44 -1.13 4.41 -11.02
N ASP A 45 0.05 4.52 -11.58
CA ASP A 45 0.89 3.37 -11.94
C ASP A 45 1.85 2.97 -10.80
N GLU A 46 1.80 3.66 -9.66
CA GLU A 46 2.74 3.56 -8.54
C GLU A 46 4.20 3.66 -9.02
N LYS A 47 4.45 4.64 -9.88
CA LYS A 47 5.76 4.79 -10.54
C LYS A 47 6.85 5.13 -9.53
N VAL A 48 7.85 4.27 -9.47
CA VAL A 48 9.11 4.50 -8.73
C VAL A 48 10.29 4.34 -9.69
N GLY A 49 11.00 5.44 -9.96
CA GLY A 49 12.05 5.45 -10.97
C GLY A 49 11.52 5.06 -12.36
N LYS A 50 11.95 3.90 -12.88
CA LYS A 50 11.51 3.34 -14.17
C LYS A 50 10.51 2.19 -14.04
N ILE A 51 10.14 1.80 -12.83
CA ILE A 51 9.23 0.70 -12.54
C ILE A 51 7.81 1.25 -12.37
N THR A 52 6.80 0.51 -12.85
CA THR A 52 5.39 0.88 -12.81
C THR A 52 4.54 -0.31 -12.37
N PRO A 53 4.66 -0.77 -11.11
CA PRO A 53 4.09 -2.04 -10.66
C PRO A 53 2.57 -2.11 -10.81
N PHE A 54 1.83 -1.04 -10.57
CA PHE A 54 0.38 -1.06 -10.72
C PHE A 54 -0.09 -1.12 -12.18
N LYS A 55 0.70 -0.59 -13.11
CA LYS A 55 0.44 -0.78 -14.53
C LYS A 55 0.63 -2.25 -14.93
N ASP A 56 1.74 -2.86 -14.50
CA ASP A 56 2.05 -4.26 -14.79
C ASP A 56 0.96 -5.19 -14.22
N LEU A 57 0.56 -4.97 -12.95
CA LEU A 57 -0.52 -5.74 -12.33
C LEU A 57 -1.85 -5.57 -13.06
N ALA A 58 -2.26 -4.35 -13.37
CA ALA A 58 -3.55 -4.10 -14.02
C ALA A 58 -3.61 -4.72 -15.42
N GLU A 59 -2.56 -4.58 -16.20
CA GLU A 59 -2.49 -5.14 -17.55
C GLU A 59 -2.38 -6.67 -17.55
N GLY A 60 -1.60 -7.23 -16.62
CA GLY A 60 -1.44 -8.67 -16.47
C GLY A 60 -2.70 -9.36 -15.96
N LEU A 61 -3.37 -8.80 -14.96
CA LEU A 61 -4.61 -9.34 -14.42
C LEU A 61 -5.77 -9.24 -15.44
N ALA A 62 -5.85 -8.15 -16.20
CA ALA A 62 -6.85 -8.00 -17.26
C ALA A 62 -6.72 -9.08 -18.33
N LYS A 63 -5.49 -9.46 -18.72
CA LYS A 63 -5.25 -10.60 -19.63
C LYS A 63 -5.73 -11.93 -19.04
N GLN A 64 -5.86 -12.02 -17.73
CA GLN A 64 -6.33 -13.21 -17.02
C GLN A 64 -7.81 -13.12 -16.60
N GLY A 65 -8.57 -12.15 -17.15
CA GLY A 65 -10.01 -12.04 -16.93
C GLY A 65 -10.42 -11.31 -15.66
N ILE A 66 -9.53 -10.50 -15.06
CA ILE A 66 -9.78 -9.75 -13.83
C ILE A 66 -9.65 -8.25 -14.12
N ALA A 67 -10.69 -7.48 -13.85
CA ALA A 67 -10.66 -6.03 -14.00
C ALA A 67 -9.84 -5.37 -12.88
N CYS A 68 -9.22 -4.23 -13.16
CA CYS A 68 -8.43 -3.50 -12.18
C CYS A 68 -8.71 -2.00 -12.24
N VAL A 69 -8.91 -1.39 -11.08
CA VAL A 69 -8.93 0.07 -10.94
C VAL A 69 -7.62 0.52 -10.28
N ARG A 70 -6.96 1.51 -10.92
CA ARG A 70 -5.83 2.25 -10.38
C ARG A 70 -6.07 3.75 -10.53
N TYR A 71 -5.65 4.54 -9.58
CA TYR A 71 -5.93 5.97 -9.54
C TYR A 71 -4.75 6.74 -8.94
N ASN A 72 -4.64 8.04 -9.26
CA ASN A 72 -3.62 8.88 -8.63
C ASN A 72 -3.91 9.05 -7.15
N LYS A 73 -2.89 8.88 -6.31
CA LYS A 73 -3.02 9.14 -4.89
C LYS A 73 -3.38 10.60 -4.64
N ARG A 74 -4.17 10.87 -3.61
CA ARG A 74 -4.62 12.24 -3.29
C ARG A 74 -3.45 13.19 -3.05
N SER A 75 -2.41 12.74 -2.33
CA SER A 75 -1.19 13.52 -2.11
C SER A 75 -0.42 13.82 -3.40
N PHE A 76 -0.51 12.97 -4.43
CA PHE A 76 0.06 13.22 -5.74
C PHE A 76 -0.70 14.33 -6.49
N SER A 77 -2.01 14.25 -6.53
CA SER A 77 -2.84 15.20 -7.29
C SER A 77 -3.02 16.53 -6.57
N TYR A 78 -3.07 16.54 -5.25
CA TYR A 78 -3.51 17.67 -4.43
C TYR A 78 -2.62 17.94 -3.21
N GLY A 79 -1.44 17.37 -3.09
CA GLY A 79 -0.60 17.47 -1.90
C GLY A 79 -0.36 18.90 -1.46
N PHE A 80 -0.03 19.81 -2.38
CA PHE A 80 0.13 21.24 -2.06
C PHE A 80 -1.17 21.87 -1.52
N LYS A 81 -2.32 21.59 -2.15
CA LYS A 81 -3.63 22.11 -1.72
C LYS A 81 -4.03 21.56 -0.34
N MET A 82 -3.70 20.27 -0.06
CA MET A 82 -3.97 19.66 1.24
C MET A 82 -3.16 20.33 2.36
N VAL A 83 -1.87 20.59 2.12
CA VAL A 83 -0.97 21.25 3.09
C VAL A 83 -1.37 22.71 3.35
N MET A 84 -1.85 23.42 2.33
CA MET A 84 -2.28 24.83 2.45
C MET A 84 -3.65 24.98 3.12
N ASP A 85 -4.44 23.94 3.19
CA ASP A 85 -5.73 23.94 3.87
C ASP A 85 -5.54 23.78 5.40
N LYS A 86 -5.37 24.91 6.07
CA LYS A 86 -5.13 24.97 7.54
C LYS A 86 -6.25 24.35 8.38
N LYS A 87 -7.43 24.11 7.80
CA LYS A 87 -8.55 23.44 8.49
C LYS A 87 -8.49 21.92 8.39
N ASN A 88 -7.63 21.40 7.54
CA ASN A 88 -7.53 19.98 7.26
C ASN A 88 -6.33 19.37 8.00
N ILE A 89 -6.59 18.40 8.85
CA ILE A 89 -5.54 17.56 9.45
C ILE A 89 -5.46 16.34 8.55
N ILE A 90 -4.32 16.19 7.87
CA ILE A 90 -4.09 15.06 6.96
C ILE A 90 -3.88 13.81 7.79
N THR A 91 -4.72 12.79 7.57
CA THR A 91 -4.56 11.43 8.11
C THR A 91 -4.57 10.40 6.98
N VAL A 92 -4.27 9.15 7.27
CA VAL A 92 -4.38 8.07 6.26
C VAL A 92 -5.83 7.85 5.84
N LYS A 93 -6.78 8.23 6.69
CA LYS A 93 -8.20 8.11 6.34
C LYS A 93 -8.53 8.92 5.10
N GLU A 94 -8.23 10.22 5.11
CA GLU A 94 -8.50 11.10 3.97
C GLU A 94 -7.56 10.83 2.79
N GLU A 95 -6.27 10.49 3.07
CA GLU A 95 -5.28 10.35 2.01
C GLU A 95 -5.41 9.04 1.23
N THR A 96 -5.91 7.97 1.86
CA THR A 96 -5.83 6.62 1.29
C THR A 96 -7.12 5.83 1.47
N ILE A 97 -7.68 5.77 2.70
CA ILE A 97 -8.78 4.85 3.03
C ILE A 97 -10.06 5.25 2.30
N ASP A 98 -10.47 6.50 2.43
CA ASP A 98 -11.70 7.01 1.79
C ASP A 98 -11.61 6.88 0.26
N ASP A 99 -10.44 7.13 -0.33
CA ASP A 99 -10.23 7.01 -1.78
C ASP A 99 -10.34 5.56 -2.25
N ALA A 100 -9.79 4.60 -1.48
CA ALA A 100 -9.89 3.18 -1.80
C ALA A 100 -11.33 2.67 -1.70
N ILE A 101 -12.10 3.12 -0.70
CA ILE A 101 -13.52 2.81 -0.55
C ILE A 101 -14.32 3.38 -1.74
N MET A 102 -14.04 4.62 -2.16
CA MET A 102 -14.70 5.20 -3.34
C MET A 102 -14.36 4.44 -4.61
N ALA A 103 -13.12 3.98 -4.76
CA ALA A 103 -12.70 3.14 -5.90
C ALA A 103 -13.41 1.77 -5.89
N ALA A 104 -13.59 1.16 -4.72
CA ALA A 104 -14.36 -0.07 -4.58
C ALA A 104 -15.85 0.13 -4.96
N ASN A 105 -16.44 1.23 -4.53
CA ASN A 105 -17.81 1.58 -4.88
C ASN A 105 -17.99 1.84 -6.38
N LEU A 106 -16.98 2.45 -7.03
CA LEU A 106 -17.00 2.63 -8.49
C LEU A 106 -17.06 1.28 -9.20
N LEU A 107 -16.23 0.29 -8.79
CA LEU A 107 -16.28 -1.06 -9.35
C LEU A 107 -17.64 -1.74 -9.09
N LYS A 108 -18.17 -1.64 -7.89
CA LYS A 108 -19.46 -2.27 -7.52
C LYS A 108 -20.67 -1.66 -8.23
N ASN A 109 -20.54 -0.48 -8.80
CA ASN A 109 -21.57 0.17 -9.61
C ASN A 109 -21.41 -0.05 -11.13
N ASP A 110 -20.39 -0.78 -11.57
CA ASP A 110 -20.18 -1.13 -12.99
C ASP A 110 -20.80 -2.49 -13.28
N SER A 111 -21.77 -2.55 -14.21
CA SER A 111 -22.49 -3.78 -14.57
C SER A 111 -21.63 -4.88 -15.15
N ARG A 112 -20.40 -4.57 -15.58
CA ARG A 112 -19.42 -5.54 -16.09
C ARG A 112 -18.64 -6.25 -14.98
N ILE A 113 -18.82 -5.81 -13.72
CA ILE A 113 -18.09 -6.34 -12.56
C ILE A 113 -19.02 -7.22 -11.72
N ASP A 114 -18.52 -8.40 -11.36
CA ASP A 114 -19.16 -9.24 -10.33
C ASP A 114 -18.97 -8.58 -8.96
N THR A 115 -20.02 -7.95 -8.47
CA THR A 115 -20.00 -7.20 -7.21
C THR A 115 -19.68 -8.06 -5.98
N SER A 116 -19.89 -9.38 -6.07
CA SER A 116 -19.52 -10.34 -5.04
C SER A 116 -18.04 -10.73 -5.05
N LYS A 117 -17.30 -10.35 -6.12
CA LYS A 117 -15.89 -10.69 -6.37
C LYS A 117 -15.02 -9.46 -6.56
N VAL A 118 -15.20 -8.46 -5.71
CA VAL A 118 -14.34 -7.28 -5.65
C VAL A 118 -13.30 -7.48 -4.54
N PHE A 119 -12.02 -7.41 -4.92
CA PHE A 119 -10.86 -7.62 -4.05
C PHE A 119 -10.06 -6.33 -3.88
N ILE A 120 -9.17 -6.30 -2.90
CA ILE A 120 -8.17 -5.25 -2.73
C ILE A 120 -6.77 -5.84 -2.88
N ILE A 121 -5.90 -5.15 -3.62
CA ILE A 121 -4.45 -5.35 -3.58
C ILE A 121 -3.85 -4.09 -3.00
N GLY A 122 -3.31 -4.18 -1.79
CA GLY A 122 -2.54 -3.11 -1.19
C GLY A 122 -1.04 -3.41 -1.30
N HIS A 123 -0.26 -2.43 -1.73
CA HIS A 123 1.20 -2.52 -1.78
C HIS A 123 1.82 -1.69 -0.65
N SER A 124 2.83 -2.23 0.05
CA SER A 124 3.56 -1.52 1.10
C SER A 124 2.59 -0.98 2.19
N MET A 125 2.51 0.33 2.40
CA MET A 125 1.52 0.95 3.30
C MET A 125 0.08 0.58 2.91
N GLY A 126 -0.24 0.46 1.61
CA GLY A 126 -1.54 -0.02 1.15
C GLY A 126 -1.83 -1.44 1.61
N GLY A 127 -0.82 -2.31 1.63
CA GLY A 127 -0.92 -3.67 2.19
C GLY A 127 -1.14 -3.67 3.71
N MET A 128 -0.48 -2.77 4.43
CA MET A 128 -0.73 -2.51 5.85
C MET A 128 -2.18 -2.07 6.10
N LEU A 129 -2.71 -1.20 5.25
CA LEU A 129 -4.04 -0.60 5.42
C LEU A 129 -5.19 -1.46 4.87
N ALA A 130 -4.92 -2.48 4.05
CA ALA A 130 -5.97 -3.26 3.40
C ALA A 130 -7.01 -3.85 4.37
N PRO A 131 -6.66 -4.42 5.54
CA PRO A 131 -7.63 -4.89 6.52
C PRO A 131 -8.48 -3.75 7.11
N ARG A 132 -7.90 -2.58 7.32
CA ARG A 132 -8.60 -1.40 7.81
C ARG A 132 -9.56 -0.84 6.75
N ILE A 133 -9.13 -0.72 5.50
CA ILE A 133 -9.97 -0.26 4.39
C ILE A 133 -11.19 -1.16 4.23
N ASP A 134 -10.99 -2.46 4.36
CA ASP A 134 -12.10 -3.42 4.33
C ASP A 134 -13.09 -3.20 5.47
N ALA A 135 -12.60 -3.09 6.69
CA ALA A 135 -13.40 -2.91 7.91
C ALA A 135 -14.16 -1.57 7.92
N GLU A 136 -13.59 -0.51 7.34
CA GLU A 136 -14.20 0.84 7.30
C GLU A 136 -15.15 1.05 6.11
N GLY A 137 -15.47 0.01 5.34
CA GLY A 137 -16.51 0.07 4.30
C GLY A 137 -16.10 -0.40 2.91
N GLY A 138 -14.85 -0.84 2.72
CA GLY A 138 -14.39 -1.43 1.47
C GLY A 138 -15.17 -2.68 1.09
N ASN A 139 -15.56 -3.50 2.09
CA ASN A 139 -16.37 -4.71 1.90
C ASN A 139 -15.87 -5.58 0.74
N PHE A 140 -14.60 -5.94 0.79
CA PHE A 140 -13.95 -6.77 -0.22
C PHE A 140 -14.25 -8.25 -0.01
N ARG A 141 -14.17 -9.04 -1.08
CA ARG A 141 -14.30 -10.51 -1.04
C ARG A 141 -13.06 -11.16 -0.40
N GLY A 142 -11.89 -10.56 -0.59
CA GLY A 142 -10.62 -11.01 -0.04
C GLY A 142 -9.56 -9.92 -0.12
N LEU A 143 -8.49 -10.08 0.67
CA LEU A 143 -7.45 -9.08 0.87
C LEU A 143 -6.10 -9.62 0.37
N ILE A 144 -5.43 -8.88 -0.51
CA ILE A 144 -4.10 -9.21 -1.01
C ILE A 144 -3.15 -8.13 -0.50
N MET A 145 -2.20 -8.53 0.34
CA MET A 145 -1.23 -7.64 0.98
C MET A 145 0.16 -7.92 0.41
N MET A 146 0.62 -7.05 -0.48
CA MET A 146 1.93 -7.12 -1.14
C MET A 146 2.94 -6.26 -0.39
N ALA A 147 4.03 -6.86 0.10
CA ALA A 147 5.10 -6.18 0.82
C ALA A 147 4.60 -5.23 1.93
N GLY A 148 3.53 -5.63 2.62
CA GLY A 148 3.00 -4.90 3.76
C GLY A 148 3.73 -5.25 5.05
N SER A 149 3.52 -4.45 6.10
CA SER A 149 4.02 -4.73 7.44
C SER A 149 2.90 -4.62 8.48
N PRO A 150 2.83 -5.50 9.49
CA PRO A 150 1.92 -5.32 10.61
C PRO A 150 2.48 -4.39 11.70
N LEU A 151 3.73 -3.95 11.57
CA LEU A 151 4.38 -3.04 12.52
C LEU A 151 3.89 -1.60 12.35
N PRO A 152 3.87 -0.79 13.43
CA PRO A 152 3.56 0.64 13.34
C PRO A 152 4.49 1.36 12.34
N MET A 153 3.92 2.23 11.51
CA MET A 153 4.67 2.95 10.46
C MET A 153 5.86 3.75 11.01
N GLY A 154 5.71 4.40 12.18
CA GLY A 154 6.81 5.10 12.83
C GLY A 154 8.00 4.20 13.13
N LYS A 155 7.74 2.96 13.58
CA LYS A 155 8.79 1.96 13.85
C LYS A 155 9.49 1.53 12.56
N ILE A 156 8.75 1.32 11.48
CA ILE A 156 9.33 0.98 10.17
C ILE A 156 10.23 2.10 9.69
N MET A 157 9.79 3.35 9.78
CA MET A 157 10.58 4.51 9.37
C MET A 157 11.88 4.65 10.16
N LEU A 158 11.85 4.41 11.48
CA LEU A 158 13.05 4.43 12.32
C LEU A 158 14.05 3.36 11.87
N ILE A 159 13.59 2.13 11.68
CA ILE A 159 14.44 1.01 11.24
C ILE A 159 15.07 1.31 9.86
N GLN A 160 14.28 1.78 8.89
CA GLN A 160 14.79 2.15 7.57
C GLN A 160 15.82 3.27 7.62
N LEU A 161 15.63 4.25 8.52
CA LEU A 161 16.58 5.34 8.71
C LEU A 161 17.88 4.86 9.38
N GLU A 162 17.80 3.94 10.33
CA GLU A 162 18.96 3.28 10.95
C GLU A 162 19.76 2.48 9.94
N GLU A 163 19.10 1.67 9.11
CA GLU A 163 19.71 0.88 8.04
C GLU A 163 20.41 1.79 7.01
N GLN A 164 19.75 2.87 6.57
CA GLN A 164 20.40 3.86 5.69
C GLN A 164 21.64 4.53 6.32
N MET A 165 21.58 4.82 7.63
CA MET A 165 22.70 5.43 8.35
C MET A 165 23.89 4.50 8.53
N ALA A 166 23.68 3.18 8.53
CA ALA A 166 24.78 2.22 8.72
C ALA A 166 25.88 2.42 7.68
N GLU A 167 25.49 2.70 6.43
CA GLU A 167 26.39 2.91 5.29
C GLU A 167 26.94 4.35 5.16
N MET A 168 26.41 5.30 5.96
CA MET A 168 26.82 6.71 5.87
C MET A 168 28.09 7.00 6.68
N LYS A 169 28.86 8.01 6.23
CA LYS A 169 30.10 8.48 6.90
C LYS A 169 30.09 10.00 7.07
N GLY A 170 30.94 10.48 7.98
CA GLY A 170 31.26 11.91 8.13
C GLY A 170 30.11 12.77 8.67
N LEU A 171 30.00 14.01 8.19
CA LEU A 171 29.08 15.02 8.71
C LEU A 171 27.62 14.64 8.44
N THR A 172 27.32 14.03 7.30
CA THR A 172 25.97 13.58 6.94
C THR A 172 25.43 12.58 7.97
N LYS A 173 26.24 11.58 8.38
CA LYS A 173 25.85 10.63 9.42
C LYS A 173 25.48 11.33 10.73
N LYS A 174 26.26 12.33 11.15
CA LYS A 174 25.99 13.09 12.40
C LYS A 174 24.67 13.87 12.33
N ILE A 175 24.33 14.44 11.16
CA ILE A 175 23.08 15.18 10.99
C ILE A 175 21.90 14.24 11.07
N ILE A 176 21.96 13.11 10.35
CA ILE A 176 20.88 12.12 10.32
C ILE A 176 20.73 11.41 11.67
N SER A 177 21.85 11.13 12.38
CA SER A 177 21.78 10.57 13.75
C SER A 177 20.97 11.45 14.69
N LYS A 178 21.20 12.77 14.69
CA LYS A 178 20.42 13.70 15.52
C LYS A 178 18.93 13.73 15.13
N GLN A 179 18.63 13.56 13.86
CA GLN A 179 17.25 13.47 13.39
C GLN A 179 16.60 12.15 13.82
N LEU A 180 17.34 11.06 13.74
CA LEU A 180 16.92 9.75 14.23
C LEU A 180 16.60 9.81 15.73
N ASP A 181 17.52 10.31 16.56
CA ASP A 181 17.33 10.45 18.01
C ASP A 181 16.04 11.23 18.31
N LYS A 182 15.81 12.33 17.60
CA LYS A 182 14.58 13.13 17.74
C LYS A 182 13.33 12.34 17.36
N PHE A 183 13.36 11.63 16.24
CA PHE A 183 12.19 10.84 15.79
C PHE A 183 11.94 9.64 16.70
N THR A 184 12.98 9.00 17.22
CA THR A 184 12.86 7.90 18.20
C THR A 184 12.05 8.35 19.40
N VAL A 185 12.44 9.46 20.03
CA VAL A 185 11.70 10.02 21.18
C VAL A 185 10.22 10.33 20.83
N LEU A 186 9.98 10.91 19.66
CA LEU A 186 8.63 11.27 19.21
C LEU A 186 7.74 10.05 18.95
N PHE A 187 8.30 8.99 18.37
CA PHE A 187 7.53 7.79 18.03
C PHE A 187 7.37 6.83 19.21
N GLU A 188 8.35 6.75 20.13
CA GLU A 188 8.22 5.97 21.37
C GLU A 188 7.09 6.48 22.26
N GLY A 189 6.96 7.80 22.43
CA GLY A 189 5.90 8.43 23.21
C GLY A 189 4.59 8.72 22.45
N LEU A 190 4.49 8.29 21.17
CA LEU A 190 3.41 8.69 20.28
C LEU A 190 2.00 8.39 20.82
N TYR A 191 1.80 7.21 21.38
CA TYR A 191 0.49 6.74 21.81
C TYR A 191 0.09 7.26 23.22
N GLU A 192 1.03 7.87 23.93
CA GLU A 192 0.79 8.54 25.21
C GLU A 192 0.34 10.00 25.03
N LEU A 193 0.61 10.60 23.86
CA LEU A 193 0.18 11.97 23.56
C LEU A 193 -1.34 12.06 23.46
N THR A 194 -1.90 13.20 23.91
CA THR A 194 -3.28 13.54 23.53
C THR A 194 -3.36 13.81 22.02
N ASP A 195 -4.56 13.70 21.45
CA ASP A 195 -4.77 13.98 20.02
C ASP A 195 -4.40 15.42 19.67
N GLU A 196 -4.72 16.38 20.56
CA GLU A 196 -4.38 17.79 20.39
C GLU A 196 -2.86 18.00 20.34
N ALA A 197 -2.11 17.34 21.23
CA ALA A 197 -0.64 17.41 21.23
C ALA A 197 -0.05 16.77 19.98
N ALA A 198 -0.56 15.62 19.55
CA ALA A 198 -0.14 14.97 18.33
C ALA A 198 -0.44 15.80 17.06
N LYS A 199 -1.61 16.48 17.00
CA LYS A 199 -1.99 17.41 15.92
C LYS A 199 -1.13 18.68 15.90
N ALA A 200 -0.69 19.16 17.05
CA ALA A 200 0.19 20.33 17.16
C ALA A 200 1.65 20.04 16.76
N THR A 201 2.09 18.79 16.86
CA THR A 201 3.49 18.40 16.60
C THR A 201 3.70 18.06 15.12
N LYS A 202 4.38 18.96 14.40
CA LYS A 202 4.68 18.82 12.97
C LYS A 202 5.94 17.95 12.77
N ILE A 203 5.87 17.01 11.82
CA ILE A 203 7.01 16.20 11.39
C ILE A 203 7.63 16.78 10.11
N GLY A 204 6.81 17.26 9.18
CA GLY A 204 7.23 17.88 7.92
C GLY A 204 6.15 17.76 6.84
N ASN A 205 6.29 18.54 5.77
CA ASN A 205 5.40 18.49 4.60
C ASN A 205 3.88 18.52 4.92
N GLY A 206 3.50 19.25 5.96
CA GLY A 206 2.10 19.33 6.41
C GLY A 206 1.61 18.14 7.25
N VAL A 207 2.45 17.13 7.44
CA VAL A 207 2.14 15.95 8.25
C VAL A 207 2.47 16.23 9.72
N THR A 208 1.59 15.78 10.61
CA THR A 208 1.75 15.85 12.06
C THR A 208 1.94 14.46 12.66
N LEU A 209 2.32 14.38 13.94
CA LEU A 209 2.38 13.10 14.67
C LEU A 209 1.02 12.39 14.69
N TYR A 210 -0.08 13.15 14.61
CA TYR A 210 -1.43 12.58 14.60
C TYR A 210 -1.67 11.64 13.41
N TYR A 211 -1.03 11.89 12.25
CA TYR A 211 -1.08 10.98 11.11
C TYR A 211 -0.66 9.55 11.48
N PHE A 212 0.45 9.43 12.21
CA PHE A 212 1.00 8.13 12.62
C PHE A 212 0.24 7.53 13.80
N LYS A 213 -0.23 8.38 14.72
CA LYS A 213 -1.05 7.94 15.86
C LYS A 213 -2.38 7.36 15.37
N GLU A 214 -3.07 8.08 14.49
CA GLU A 214 -4.35 7.66 13.90
C GLU A 214 -4.19 6.39 13.04
N MET A 215 -3.08 6.28 12.28
CA MET A 215 -2.79 5.07 11.50
C MET A 215 -2.58 3.83 12.36
N GLY A 216 -1.98 3.98 13.53
CA GLY A 216 -1.57 2.86 14.38
C GLY A 216 -2.56 2.46 15.47
N GLN A 217 -3.70 3.15 15.60
CA GLN A 217 -4.75 2.84 16.58
C GLN A 217 -6.15 2.95 15.97
N PRO A 218 -6.87 1.82 15.76
CA PRO A 218 -6.46 0.42 16.06
C PRO A 218 -5.25 -0.05 15.24
N SER A 219 -4.52 -1.03 15.76
CA SER A 219 -3.36 -1.61 15.09
C SER A 219 -3.76 -2.49 13.89
N VAL A 220 -2.80 -2.81 13.03
CA VAL A 220 -3.01 -3.78 11.93
C VAL A 220 -3.47 -5.13 12.48
N GLU A 221 -2.86 -5.60 13.57
CA GLU A 221 -3.23 -6.84 14.25
C GLU A 221 -4.67 -6.83 14.73
N ASP A 222 -5.17 -5.70 15.28
CA ASP A 222 -6.57 -5.56 15.71
C ASP A 222 -7.55 -5.73 14.53
N TYR A 223 -7.23 -5.20 13.36
CA TYR A 223 -8.04 -5.38 12.16
C TYR A 223 -7.96 -6.81 11.61
N LEU A 224 -6.77 -7.40 11.58
CA LEU A 224 -6.57 -8.79 11.16
C LEU A 224 -7.35 -9.77 12.03
N ASN A 225 -7.39 -9.54 13.34
CA ASN A 225 -8.10 -10.39 14.29
C ASN A 225 -9.63 -10.27 14.21
N LYS A 226 -10.14 -9.25 13.55
CA LYS A 226 -11.58 -9.01 13.38
C LYS A 226 -12.14 -9.52 12.05
N THR A 227 -11.29 -10.00 11.13
CA THR A 227 -11.75 -10.46 9.81
C THR A 227 -11.47 -11.95 9.62
N ASP A 228 -12.47 -12.68 9.08
CA ASP A 228 -12.33 -14.08 8.65
C ASP A 228 -12.26 -14.20 7.12
N LYS A 229 -12.10 -13.09 6.42
CA LYS A 229 -12.01 -13.07 4.96
C LYS A 229 -10.73 -13.76 4.47
N PRO A 230 -10.75 -14.34 3.27
CA PRO A 230 -9.55 -14.86 2.64
C PRO A 230 -8.45 -13.80 2.51
N MET A 231 -7.22 -14.17 2.84
CA MET A 231 -6.06 -13.28 2.74
C MET A 231 -4.92 -13.93 1.98
N LEU A 232 -4.28 -13.18 1.10
CA LEU A 232 -3.03 -13.52 0.43
C LEU A 232 -1.95 -12.55 0.87
N ILE A 233 -0.95 -13.06 1.59
CA ILE A 233 0.21 -12.29 2.07
C ILE A 233 1.39 -12.61 1.15
N MET A 234 1.88 -11.59 0.46
CA MET A 234 2.94 -11.73 -0.55
C MET A 234 4.16 -10.90 -0.16
N GLN A 235 5.35 -11.48 -0.33
CA GLN A 235 6.60 -10.82 0.02
C GLN A 235 7.73 -11.18 -0.95
N GLY A 236 8.50 -10.19 -1.38
CA GLY A 236 9.78 -10.40 -2.05
C GLY A 236 10.87 -10.77 -1.04
N GLU A 237 11.64 -11.82 -1.29
CA GLU A 237 12.72 -12.26 -0.39
C GLU A 237 13.81 -11.18 -0.25
N LYS A 238 14.10 -10.46 -1.33
CA LYS A 238 15.13 -9.41 -1.43
C LYS A 238 14.58 -8.00 -1.18
N ASP A 239 13.44 -7.91 -0.54
CA ASP A 239 12.87 -6.62 -0.14
C ASP A 239 13.70 -6.00 0.98
N PHE A 240 14.35 -4.88 0.67
CA PHE A 240 15.17 -4.13 1.62
C PHE A 240 14.38 -3.04 2.38
N GLN A 241 13.11 -2.81 2.05
CA GLN A 241 12.27 -1.81 2.71
C GLN A 241 11.37 -2.43 3.77
N VAL A 242 10.65 -3.48 3.37
CA VAL A 242 9.77 -4.29 4.22
C VAL A 242 10.30 -5.73 4.16
N ARG A 243 11.01 -6.13 5.21
CA ARG A 243 11.86 -7.32 5.16
C ARG A 243 11.09 -8.61 5.42
N ALA A 244 11.46 -9.66 4.68
CA ALA A 244 10.85 -10.98 4.85
C ALA A 244 11.09 -11.56 6.25
N ASP A 245 12.29 -11.43 6.79
CA ASP A 245 12.68 -11.95 8.11
C ASP A 245 12.05 -11.20 9.29
N ARG A 246 11.54 -10.00 9.08
CA ARG A 246 10.92 -9.15 10.09
C ARG A 246 9.40 -9.05 9.88
N ASP A 247 8.99 -8.50 8.75
CA ASP A 247 7.60 -8.06 8.53
C ASP A 247 6.70 -9.21 8.07
N TYR A 248 7.17 -10.00 7.11
CA TYR A 248 6.45 -11.20 6.66
C TYR A 248 6.41 -12.27 7.77
N ALA A 249 7.51 -12.46 8.48
CA ALA A 249 7.55 -13.33 9.65
C ALA A 249 6.59 -12.86 10.77
N ALA A 250 6.41 -11.53 10.94
CA ALA A 250 5.43 -11.00 11.88
C ALA A 250 4.00 -11.33 11.47
N TYR A 251 3.64 -11.24 10.18
CA TYR A 251 2.33 -11.71 9.70
C TYR A 251 2.14 -13.20 9.93
N GLN A 252 3.15 -14.04 9.66
CA GLN A 252 3.07 -15.49 9.91
C GLN A 252 2.80 -15.80 11.37
N LYS A 253 3.39 -15.02 12.29
CA LYS A 253 3.18 -15.17 13.73
C LYS A 253 1.77 -14.76 14.15
N ILE A 254 1.27 -13.61 13.67
CA ILE A 254 -0.06 -13.07 14.00
C ILE A 254 -1.17 -14.00 13.46
N LEU A 255 -0.98 -14.54 12.28
CA LEU A 255 -2.00 -15.29 11.54
C LEU A 255 -1.77 -16.83 11.61
N VAL A 256 -0.97 -17.28 12.58
CA VAL A 256 -0.65 -18.71 12.75
C VAL A 256 -1.93 -19.56 12.91
N GLY A 257 -2.00 -20.66 12.18
CA GLY A 257 -3.12 -21.63 12.27
C GLY A 257 -4.41 -21.20 11.55
N ARG A 258 -4.44 -20.04 10.90
CA ARG A 258 -5.60 -19.58 10.16
C ARG A 258 -5.67 -20.21 8.76
N SER A 259 -6.72 -20.98 8.49
CA SER A 259 -6.92 -21.69 7.21
C SER A 259 -7.32 -20.77 6.04
N ASN A 260 -7.80 -19.56 6.35
CA ASN A 260 -8.19 -18.56 5.36
C ASN A 260 -7.02 -17.66 4.89
N VAL A 261 -5.78 -17.98 5.28
CA VAL A 261 -4.58 -17.20 4.94
C VAL A 261 -3.63 -18.00 4.08
N THR A 262 -3.24 -17.44 2.96
CA THR A 262 -2.19 -17.97 2.07
C THR A 262 -0.96 -17.08 2.16
N PHE A 263 0.21 -17.67 2.35
CA PHE A 263 1.49 -17.00 2.39
C PHE A 263 2.31 -17.34 1.14
N LYS A 264 2.87 -16.32 0.46
CA LYS A 264 3.75 -16.48 -0.71
C LYS A 264 5.01 -15.64 -0.54
N LEU A 265 6.16 -16.31 -0.53
CA LEU A 265 7.48 -15.66 -0.57
C LEU A 265 8.09 -15.87 -1.96
N TYR A 266 8.59 -14.79 -2.57
CA TYR A 266 9.16 -14.82 -3.92
C TYR A 266 10.68 -14.67 -3.85
N PRO A 267 11.44 -15.76 -4.13
CA PRO A 267 12.90 -15.71 -4.16
C PRO A 267 13.42 -14.69 -5.17
N GLY A 268 14.42 -13.91 -4.77
CA GLY A 268 15.09 -12.95 -5.64
C GLY A 268 14.30 -11.70 -6.02
N LEU A 269 13.06 -11.53 -5.57
CA LEU A 269 12.27 -10.32 -5.84
C LEU A 269 12.44 -9.26 -4.74
N ASN A 270 12.42 -7.97 -5.15
CA ASN A 270 12.51 -6.82 -4.27
C ASN A 270 11.13 -6.31 -3.82
N HIS A 271 11.10 -5.12 -3.21
CA HIS A 271 9.87 -4.47 -2.72
C HIS A 271 8.79 -4.25 -3.78
N ALA A 272 9.17 -3.96 -5.01
CA ALA A 272 8.25 -3.76 -6.14
C ALA A 272 7.90 -5.06 -6.88
N PHE A 273 8.24 -6.23 -6.33
CA PHE A 273 8.05 -7.55 -6.94
C PHE A 273 8.71 -7.72 -8.31
N VAL A 274 9.83 -7.03 -8.52
CA VAL A 274 10.69 -7.22 -9.69
C VAL A 274 12.02 -7.84 -9.27
N PRO A 275 12.76 -8.52 -10.17
CA PRO A 275 14.06 -9.12 -9.84
C PRO A 275 15.02 -8.11 -9.21
N ALA A 276 15.56 -8.39 -8.04
CA ALA A 276 16.51 -7.52 -7.33
C ALA A 276 17.88 -7.52 -8.02
N THR A 277 18.47 -6.33 -8.16
CA THR A 277 19.88 -6.15 -8.55
C THR A 277 20.69 -5.69 -7.36
N TYR A 278 20.13 -4.85 -6.52
CA TYR A 278 20.71 -4.36 -5.28
C TYR A 278 19.81 -4.75 -4.10
N GLU A 279 20.42 -5.16 -3.00
CA GLU A 279 19.71 -5.69 -1.82
C GLU A 279 19.85 -4.76 -0.59
N ASP A 280 20.33 -3.54 -0.80
CA ASP A 280 20.55 -2.57 0.26
C ASP A 280 19.73 -1.30 0.04
N ILE A 281 19.11 -0.79 1.11
CA ILE A 281 18.23 0.38 1.07
C ILE A 281 18.95 1.65 0.61
N SER A 282 20.28 1.76 0.85
CA SER A 282 21.10 2.87 0.36
C SER A 282 21.23 2.89 -1.17
N MET A 283 20.99 1.74 -1.81
CA MET A 283 21.04 1.55 -3.26
C MET A 283 19.67 1.68 -3.93
N ALA A 284 18.61 1.97 -3.18
CA ALA A 284 17.22 2.03 -3.69
C ALA A 284 17.07 2.91 -4.94
N LYS A 285 17.73 4.08 -4.97
CA LYS A 285 17.71 4.97 -6.15
C LYS A 285 18.28 4.32 -7.40
N LYS A 286 19.36 3.53 -7.26
CA LYS A 286 19.97 2.79 -8.39
C LYS A 286 19.09 1.60 -8.78
N GLU A 287 18.58 0.86 -7.80
CA GLU A 287 17.68 -0.27 -8.04
C GLU A 287 16.49 0.15 -8.90
N TYR A 288 15.77 1.19 -8.49
CA TYR A 288 14.58 1.67 -9.20
C TYR A 288 14.89 2.47 -10.48
N SER A 289 16.15 2.78 -10.79
CA SER A 289 16.55 3.37 -12.07
C SER A 289 16.67 2.35 -13.20
N ILE A 290 16.64 1.06 -12.90
CA ILE A 290 16.67 -0.04 -13.86
C ILE A 290 15.22 -0.36 -14.25
N GLU A 291 14.94 -0.39 -15.55
CA GLU A 291 13.62 -0.76 -16.06
C GLU A 291 13.39 -2.27 -15.86
N LYS A 292 12.35 -2.60 -15.13
CA LYS A 292 11.95 -3.97 -14.82
C LYS A 292 10.44 -4.05 -14.68
N HIS A 293 9.89 -5.24 -14.86
CA HIS A 293 8.46 -5.53 -14.77
C HIS A 293 8.18 -6.65 -13.77
N ILE A 294 6.98 -6.65 -13.21
CA ILE A 294 6.49 -7.76 -12.38
C ILE A 294 6.37 -9.00 -13.28
N GLY A 295 6.91 -10.12 -12.79
CA GLY A 295 6.88 -11.40 -13.52
C GLY A 295 5.47 -11.99 -13.66
N ASP A 296 5.27 -12.75 -14.74
CA ASP A 296 3.99 -13.42 -15.01
C ASP A 296 3.61 -14.43 -13.90
N ASP A 297 4.57 -14.98 -13.19
CA ASP A 297 4.37 -15.87 -12.04
C ASP A 297 3.66 -15.18 -10.88
N VAL A 298 4.09 -13.97 -10.51
CA VAL A 298 3.45 -13.16 -9.46
C VAL A 298 2.00 -12.82 -9.85
N ILE A 299 1.80 -12.38 -11.09
CA ILE A 299 0.47 -12.01 -11.63
C ILE A 299 -0.45 -13.24 -11.67
N SER A 300 0.08 -14.38 -12.12
CA SER A 300 -0.68 -15.64 -12.20
C SER A 300 -1.05 -16.18 -10.83
N ASP A 301 -0.18 -16.05 -9.84
CA ASP A 301 -0.49 -16.43 -8.46
C ASP A 301 -1.66 -15.61 -7.89
N ILE A 302 -1.65 -14.30 -8.11
CA ILE A 302 -2.76 -13.41 -7.72
C ILE A 302 -4.06 -13.82 -8.43
N ALA A 303 -4.01 -14.00 -9.75
CA ALA A 303 -5.19 -14.34 -10.54
C ALA A 303 -5.77 -15.72 -10.16
N ASN A 304 -4.92 -16.71 -9.95
CA ASN A 304 -5.33 -18.05 -9.53
C ASN A 304 -5.94 -18.02 -8.13
N TRP A 305 -5.36 -17.26 -7.21
CA TRP A 305 -5.90 -17.10 -5.88
C TRP A 305 -7.29 -16.43 -5.92
N ILE A 306 -7.46 -15.33 -6.66
CA ILE A 306 -8.76 -14.66 -6.83
C ILE A 306 -9.81 -15.63 -7.38
N LYS A 307 -9.46 -16.42 -8.40
CA LYS A 307 -10.38 -17.39 -9.04
C LYS A 307 -10.70 -18.57 -8.11
N SER A 308 -9.85 -18.90 -7.15
CA SER A 308 -10.10 -19.97 -6.18
C SER A 308 -11.06 -19.59 -5.06
N ILE A 309 -11.32 -18.29 -4.88
CA ILE A 309 -12.25 -17.79 -3.85
C ILE A 309 -13.67 -17.82 -4.42
N ASN A 310 -14.46 -18.77 -3.95
CA ASN A 310 -15.87 -18.99 -4.35
C ASN A 310 -16.83 -17.94 -3.78
#